data_f69b1a8e956c8d00f261bb378ace320c
#
_entry.id   f69b1a8e956c8d00f261bb378ace320c
#
_cell.length_a   1.000
_cell.length_b   1.000
_cell.length_c   1.000
_cell.angle_alpha   90.00
_cell.angle_beta   90.00
_cell.angle_gamma   90.00
#
_symmetry.space_group_name_H-M   'P 1'
#
loop_
_entity.id
_entity.type
_entity.pdbx_description
1 polymer ?
#
loop_
_entity_poly.entity_id
_entity_poly.type
_entity_poly.pdbx_seq_one_letter_code
_entity_poly.pdbx_strand_id
1 'polypeptide(L)'
;AFDLALEQTERSLGSIDWNSYGSILFISKSIGTVIASAYASRHNIKGKSILFTPLTDTFSFARPGSIAFHGTADPWAETDSIRTLAEQKEVPLFLTPNANHSLETGDVQADLSIIKATLEHVNRFIVTP
;
A
#
# COMPACT_ATOMS: atom_id res chain seq x y z
N ALA A 1 -15.10 -9.06 8.97
CA ALA A 1 -14.89 -8.54 7.60
C ALA A 1 -13.49 -8.87 7.08
N PHE A 2 -12.45 -8.60 7.87
CA PHE A 2 -11.07 -8.91 7.49
C PHE A 2 -10.86 -10.41 7.23
N ASP A 3 -11.25 -11.25 8.17
CA ASP A 3 -11.06 -12.72 8.06
C ASP A 3 -11.76 -13.30 6.84
N LEU A 4 -12.98 -12.85 6.55
CA LEU A 4 -13.72 -13.29 5.38
C LEU A 4 -13.05 -12.86 4.07
N ALA A 5 -12.58 -11.61 3.99
CA ALA A 5 -11.89 -11.10 2.83
C ALA A 5 -10.56 -11.84 2.59
N LEU A 6 -9.83 -12.12 3.66
CA LEU A 6 -8.59 -12.89 3.55
C LEU A 6 -8.87 -14.33 3.10
N GLU A 7 -9.91 -14.97 3.63
CA GLU A 7 -10.34 -16.32 3.21
C GLU A 7 -10.72 -16.35 1.73
N GLN A 8 -11.46 -15.35 1.25
CA GLN A 8 -11.79 -15.22 -0.17
C GLN A 8 -10.54 -15.05 -1.04
N THR A 9 -9.57 -14.27 -0.57
CA THR A 9 -8.29 -14.08 -1.24
C THR A 9 -7.53 -15.41 -1.32
N GLU A 10 -7.45 -16.14 -0.23
CA GLU A 10 -6.81 -17.46 -0.19
C GLU A 10 -7.41 -18.42 -1.22
N ARG A 11 -8.72 -18.43 -1.32
CA ARG A 11 -9.44 -19.26 -2.31
C ARG A 11 -9.17 -18.81 -3.74
N SER A 12 -9.24 -17.51 -4.00
CA SER A 12 -9.09 -16.94 -5.35
C SER A 12 -7.68 -17.09 -5.89
N LEU A 13 -6.68 -17.05 -5.03
CA LEU A 13 -5.27 -17.08 -5.40
C LEU A 13 -4.60 -18.43 -5.16
N GLY A 14 -5.35 -19.41 -4.67
CA GLY A 14 -4.81 -20.72 -4.26
C GLY A 14 -4.17 -21.54 -5.38
N SER A 15 -4.54 -21.27 -6.65
CA SER A 15 -3.96 -21.96 -7.81
C SER A 15 -2.72 -21.30 -8.40
N ILE A 16 -2.31 -20.14 -7.86
CA ILE A 16 -1.15 -19.42 -8.37
C ILE A 16 0.12 -20.00 -7.79
N ASP A 17 1.04 -20.41 -8.65
CA ASP A 17 2.40 -20.77 -8.26
C ASP A 17 3.26 -19.50 -8.27
N TRP A 18 3.37 -18.86 -7.11
CA TRP A 18 4.12 -17.61 -6.96
C TRP A 18 5.61 -17.78 -7.27
N ASN A 19 6.16 -18.97 -7.09
CA ASN A 19 7.57 -19.25 -7.38
C ASN A 19 7.87 -19.30 -8.87
N SER A 20 6.86 -19.40 -9.72
CA SER A 20 7.04 -19.41 -11.18
C SER A 20 7.29 -18.03 -11.77
N TYR A 21 7.13 -16.96 -10.99
CA TYR A 21 7.31 -15.58 -11.45
C TYR A 21 8.68 -15.04 -11.04
N GLY A 22 9.35 -14.37 -11.98
CA GLY A 22 10.64 -13.74 -11.72
C GLY A 22 10.55 -12.46 -10.90
N SER A 23 9.40 -11.73 -10.98
CA SER A 23 9.12 -10.57 -10.14
C SER A 23 7.63 -10.47 -9.86
N ILE A 24 7.29 -9.98 -8.67
CA ILE A 24 5.91 -9.84 -8.22
C ILE A 24 5.74 -8.43 -7.67
N LEU A 25 4.67 -7.77 -8.08
CA LEU A 25 4.29 -6.46 -7.58
C LEU A 25 2.84 -6.51 -7.10
N PHE A 26 2.62 -6.17 -5.83
CA PHE A 26 1.30 -5.96 -5.27
C PHE A 26 0.97 -4.48 -5.29
N ILE A 27 -0.20 -4.14 -5.83
CA ILE A 27 -0.75 -2.78 -5.78
C ILE A 27 -2.08 -2.88 -5.05
N SER A 28 -2.21 -2.15 -3.95
CA SER A 28 -3.40 -2.25 -3.11
C SER A 28 -3.79 -0.90 -2.53
N LYS A 29 -5.05 -0.76 -2.13
CA LYS A 29 -5.61 0.49 -1.61
C LYS A 29 -6.50 0.20 -0.40
N SER A 30 -6.44 1.08 0.62
CA SER A 30 -7.32 1.05 1.80
C SER A 30 -7.29 -0.31 2.50
N ILE A 31 -8.45 -0.93 2.75
CA ILE A 31 -8.54 -2.27 3.34
C ILE A 31 -7.78 -3.32 2.52
N GLY A 32 -7.68 -3.12 1.22
CA GLY A 32 -6.90 -3.99 0.35
C GLY A 32 -5.42 -4.02 0.71
N THR A 33 -4.87 -2.95 1.31
CA THR A 33 -3.47 -2.95 1.76
C THR A 33 -3.27 -3.91 2.93
N VAL A 34 -4.25 -4.03 3.82
CA VAL A 34 -4.23 -4.98 4.93
C VAL A 34 -4.26 -6.41 4.40
N ILE A 35 -5.20 -6.69 3.49
CA ILE A 35 -5.40 -8.02 2.90
C ILE A 35 -4.16 -8.46 2.11
N ALA A 36 -3.67 -7.61 1.22
CA ALA A 36 -2.50 -7.92 0.40
C ALA A 36 -1.25 -8.15 1.24
N SER A 37 -1.02 -7.31 2.24
CA SER A 37 0.14 -7.45 3.14
C SER A 37 0.05 -8.71 3.98
N ALA A 38 -1.13 -9.03 4.53
CA ALA A 38 -1.36 -10.24 5.29
C ALA A 38 -1.16 -11.50 4.44
N TYR A 39 -1.73 -11.51 3.23
CA TYR A 39 -1.59 -12.62 2.30
C TYR A 39 -0.11 -12.85 1.91
N ALA A 40 0.58 -11.79 1.48
CA ALA A 40 1.98 -11.88 1.08
C ALA A 40 2.88 -12.34 2.24
N SER A 41 2.60 -11.87 3.45
CA SER A 41 3.33 -12.27 4.66
C SER A 41 3.09 -13.74 4.99
N ARG A 42 1.82 -14.18 4.97
CA ARG A 42 1.44 -15.56 5.29
C ARG A 42 2.10 -16.57 4.35
N HIS A 43 2.16 -16.26 3.07
CA HIS A 43 2.72 -17.13 2.05
C HIS A 43 4.20 -16.85 1.76
N ASN A 44 4.82 -15.96 2.52
CA ASN A 44 6.23 -15.56 2.34
C ASN A 44 6.56 -15.23 0.88
N ILE A 45 5.65 -14.50 0.22
CA ILE A 45 5.83 -14.12 -1.17
C ILE A 45 6.84 -12.99 -1.25
N LYS A 46 7.91 -13.19 -1.98
CA LYS A 46 8.92 -12.15 -2.22
C LYS A 46 8.46 -11.27 -3.37
N GLY A 47 8.43 -9.98 -3.14
CA GLY A 47 7.98 -9.02 -4.14
C GLY A 47 7.91 -7.63 -3.56
N LYS A 48 7.55 -6.68 -4.41
CA LYS A 48 7.35 -5.29 -4.03
C LYS A 48 5.87 -5.04 -3.75
N SER A 49 5.58 -4.09 -2.85
CA SER A 49 4.21 -3.69 -2.55
C SER A 49 4.07 -2.17 -2.61
N ILE A 50 3.02 -1.71 -3.25
CA ILE A 50 2.61 -0.30 -3.27
C ILE A 50 1.31 -0.20 -2.47
N LEU A 51 1.35 0.57 -1.38
CA LEU A 51 0.28 0.68 -0.42
C LEU A 51 -0.36 2.06 -0.52
N PHE A 52 -1.48 2.16 -1.22
CA PHE A 52 -2.23 3.41 -1.31
C PHE A 52 -3.18 3.56 -0.13
N THR A 53 -3.10 4.69 0.55
CA THR A 53 -3.94 5.04 1.71
C THR A 53 -4.07 3.87 2.69
N PRO A 54 -2.94 3.39 3.25
CA PRO A 54 -2.97 2.26 4.17
C PRO A 54 -3.67 2.63 5.47
N LEU A 55 -4.19 1.62 6.15
CA LEU A 55 -4.75 1.72 7.49
C LEU A 55 -3.66 1.34 8.51
N THR A 56 -3.91 1.64 9.79
CA THR A 56 -2.95 1.26 10.85
C THR A 56 -2.71 -0.25 10.88
N ASP A 57 -3.77 -1.05 10.67
CA ASP A 57 -3.68 -2.52 10.65
C ASP A 57 -2.78 -3.07 9.53
N THR A 58 -2.59 -2.31 8.45
CA THR A 58 -1.69 -2.68 7.35
C THR A 58 -0.29 -2.96 7.87
N PHE A 59 0.17 -2.16 8.81
CA PHE A 59 1.54 -2.22 9.33
C PHE A 59 1.79 -3.39 10.28
N SER A 60 0.76 -4.12 10.68
CA SER A 60 0.94 -5.42 11.35
C SER A 60 1.56 -6.46 10.42
N PHE A 61 1.39 -6.29 9.11
CA PHE A 61 1.82 -7.25 8.08
C PHE A 61 2.80 -6.67 7.07
N ALA A 62 2.89 -5.34 6.94
CA ALA A 62 3.77 -4.69 5.97
C ALA A 62 5.24 -5.01 6.25
N ARG A 63 6.02 -5.10 5.17
CA ARG A 63 7.42 -5.53 5.21
C ARG A 63 8.31 -4.53 4.46
N PRO A 64 9.63 -4.54 4.71
CA PRO A 64 10.58 -3.89 3.81
C PRO A 64 10.37 -4.38 2.36
N GLY A 65 10.55 -3.49 1.39
CA GLY A 65 10.17 -3.75 0.00
C GLY A 65 8.79 -3.22 -0.35
N SER A 66 8.19 -2.44 0.54
CA SER A 66 6.93 -1.72 0.32
C SER A 66 7.20 -0.22 0.29
N ILE A 67 6.34 0.54 -0.41
CA ILE A 67 6.20 1.99 -0.24
C ILE A 67 4.73 2.31 0.04
N ALA A 68 4.48 3.43 0.69
CA ALA A 68 3.14 3.84 1.07
C ALA A 68 2.86 5.30 0.72
N PHE A 69 1.61 5.58 0.38
CA PHE A 69 1.11 6.93 0.08
C PHE A 69 -0.06 7.26 0.99
N HIS A 70 0.03 8.38 1.69
CA HIS A 70 -0.98 8.80 2.68
C HIS A 70 -1.34 10.27 2.49
N GLY A 71 -2.63 10.57 2.51
CA GLY A 71 -3.14 11.94 2.51
C GLY A 71 -3.29 12.48 3.93
N THR A 72 -2.77 13.67 4.20
CA THR A 72 -2.79 14.23 5.57
C THR A 72 -4.19 14.58 6.08
N ALA A 73 -5.18 14.66 5.20
CA ALA A 73 -6.59 14.88 5.55
C ALA A 73 -7.43 13.58 5.48
N ASP A 74 -6.78 12.42 5.44
CA ASP A 74 -7.45 11.13 5.42
C ASP A 74 -8.15 10.88 6.77
N PRO A 75 -9.50 10.77 6.80
CA PRO A 75 -10.22 10.55 8.05
C PRO A 75 -10.17 9.12 8.56
N TRP A 76 -9.67 8.17 7.75
CA TRP A 76 -9.61 6.75 8.11
C TRP A 76 -8.34 6.37 8.87
N ALA A 77 -7.31 7.21 8.81
CA ALA A 77 -6.05 6.95 9.48
C ALA A 77 -5.34 8.25 9.83
N GLU A 78 -4.94 8.38 11.08
CA GLU A 78 -4.21 9.55 11.56
C GLU A 78 -2.77 9.55 11.02
N THR A 79 -2.33 10.70 10.50
CA THR A 79 -1.03 10.86 9.85
C THR A 79 0.14 10.50 10.76
N ASP A 80 0.14 10.94 12.02
CA ASP A 80 1.25 10.65 12.95
C ASP A 80 1.35 9.16 13.26
N SER A 81 0.21 8.49 13.40
CA SER A 81 0.17 7.03 13.60
C SER A 81 0.74 6.29 12.38
N ILE A 82 0.33 6.68 11.18
CA ILE A 82 0.84 6.08 9.94
C ILE A 82 2.35 6.33 9.79
N ARG A 83 2.81 7.55 10.09
CA ARG A 83 4.23 7.90 10.02
C ARG A 83 5.06 7.02 10.95
N THR A 84 4.66 6.89 12.20
CA THR A 84 5.36 6.08 13.20
C THR A 84 5.42 4.60 12.80
N LEU A 85 4.29 4.06 12.36
CA LEU A 85 4.21 2.65 11.96
C LEU A 85 5.03 2.36 10.69
N ALA A 86 4.99 3.25 9.71
CA ALA A 86 5.78 3.11 8.49
C ALA A 86 7.28 3.12 8.81
N GLU A 87 7.72 4.01 9.69
CA GLU A 87 9.11 4.07 10.12
C GLU A 87 9.54 2.78 10.81
N GLN A 88 8.73 2.26 11.73
CA GLN A 88 9.00 1.01 12.43
C GLN A 88 9.13 -0.19 11.50
N LYS A 89 8.41 -0.18 10.38
CA LYS A 89 8.41 -1.26 9.39
C LYS A 89 9.36 -1.01 8.21
N GLU A 90 10.12 0.07 8.26
CA GLU A 90 11.04 0.45 7.19
C GLU A 90 10.34 0.61 5.84
N VAL A 91 9.12 1.15 5.87
CA VAL A 91 8.31 1.45 4.69
C VAL A 91 8.43 2.93 4.38
N PRO A 92 9.07 3.33 3.27
CA PRO A 92 9.08 4.72 2.85
C PRO A 92 7.65 5.23 2.67
N LEU A 93 7.36 6.38 3.30
CA LEU A 93 6.04 6.99 3.31
C LEU A 93 6.07 8.33 2.57
N PHE A 94 5.20 8.46 1.59
CA PHE A 94 4.98 9.71 0.86
C PHE A 94 3.69 10.37 1.33
N LEU A 95 3.83 11.56 1.91
CA LEU A 95 2.69 12.33 2.43
C LEU A 95 2.21 13.30 1.36
N THR A 96 0.89 13.32 1.15
CA THR A 96 0.23 14.29 0.28
C THR A 96 -0.54 15.27 1.13
N PRO A 97 -0.08 16.54 1.25
CA PRO A 97 -0.75 17.54 2.07
C PRO A 97 -2.20 17.78 1.63
N ASN A 98 -3.10 17.85 2.60
CA ASN A 98 -4.53 18.16 2.43
C ASN A 98 -5.32 17.16 1.59
N ALA A 99 -4.72 16.04 1.21
CA ALA A 99 -5.42 14.99 0.46
C ALA A 99 -6.20 14.05 1.39
N ASN A 100 -7.35 13.62 0.91
CA ASN A 100 -8.25 12.71 1.61
C ASN A 100 -7.88 11.23 1.37
N HIS A 101 -8.78 10.33 1.72
CA HIS A 101 -8.61 8.87 1.54
C HIS A 101 -8.49 8.44 0.08
N SER A 102 -8.84 9.29 -0.87
CA SER A 102 -8.66 9.06 -2.31
C SER A 102 -7.41 9.73 -2.88
N LEU A 103 -6.59 10.35 -2.02
CA LEU A 103 -5.46 11.20 -2.40
C LEU A 103 -5.89 12.38 -3.25
N GLU A 104 -7.05 12.96 -2.93
CA GLU A 104 -7.65 14.10 -3.61
C GLU A 104 -7.85 15.26 -2.63
N THR A 105 -7.72 16.48 -3.14
CA THR A 105 -7.95 17.71 -2.37
C THR A 105 -9.25 18.43 -2.74
N GLY A 106 -9.84 18.06 -3.89
CA GLY A 106 -10.99 18.75 -4.47
C GLY A 106 -10.61 19.88 -5.42
N ASP A 107 -9.33 20.21 -5.53
CA ASP A 107 -8.81 21.14 -6.54
C ASP A 107 -8.20 20.36 -7.71
N VAL A 108 -8.74 20.56 -8.90
CA VAL A 108 -8.35 19.77 -10.09
C VAL A 108 -6.86 19.91 -10.40
N GLN A 109 -6.31 21.10 -10.32
CA GLN A 109 -4.91 21.33 -10.65
C GLN A 109 -3.99 20.67 -9.61
N ALA A 110 -4.33 20.79 -8.32
CA ALA A 110 -3.59 20.13 -7.26
C ALA A 110 -3.68 18.60 -7.42
N ASP A 111 -4.86 18.07 -7.71
CA ASP A 111 -5.07 16.63 -7.85
C ASP A 111 -4.31 16.04 -9.03
N LEU A 112 -4.22 16.74 -10.15
CA LEU A 112 -3.38 16.33 -11.28
C LEU A 112 -1.90 16.32 -10.93
N SER A 113 -1.43 17.30 -10.15
CA SER A 113 -0.06 17.34 -9.66
C SER A 113 0.24 16.19 -8.71
N ILE A 114 -0.71 15.83 -7.85
CA ILE A 114 -0.61 14.67 -6.95
C ILE A 114 -0.46 13.38 -7.75
N ILE A 115 -1.29 13.16 -8.76
CA ILE A 115 -1.21 11.98 -9.62
C ILE A 115 0.16 11.90 -10.28
N LYS A 116 0.63 13.00 -10.85
CA LYS A 116 1.95 13.05 -11.49
C LYS A 116 3.08 12.67 -10.52
N ALA A 117 3.13 13.31 -9.36
CA ALA A 117 4.14 13.05 -8.35
C ALA A 117 4.09 11.61 -7.84
N THR A 118 2.89 11.09 -7.59
CA THR A 118 2.67 9.71 -7.17
C THR A 118 3.20 8.72 -8.19
N LEU A 119 2.89 8.91 -9.46
CA LEU A 119 3.36 8.03 -10.54
C LEU A 119 4.88 8.10 -10.72
N GLU A 120 5.49 9.25 -10.50
CA GLU A 120 6.96 9.38 -10.52
C GLU A 120 7.60 8.53 -9.41
N HIS A 121 7.06 8.57 -8.19
CA HIS A 121 7.53 7.73 -7.10
C HIS A 121 7.32 6.24 -7.37
N VAL A 122 6.14 5.87 -7.88
CA VAL A 122 5.81 4.48 -8.24
C VAL A 122 6.77 3.96 -9.30
N ASN A 123 6.97 4.73 -10.37
CA ASN A 123 7.87 4.32 -11.45
C ASN A 123 9.30 4.11 -10.95
N ARG A 124 9.80 5.03 -10.15
CA ARG A 124 11.14 4.92 -9.56
C ARG A 124 11.27 3.67 -8.68
N PHE A 125 10.24 3.39 -7.89
CA PHE A 125 10.21 2.20 -7.02
C PHE A 125 10.20 0.90 -7.83
N ILE A 126 9.40 0.83 -8.89
CA ILE A 126 9.26 -0.39 -9.71
C ILE A 126 10.58 -0.72 -10.40
N VAL A 127 11.28 0.27 -10.96
CA VAL A 127 12.51 0.06 -11.75
C VAL A 127 13.76 -0.10 -10.89
N THR A 128 13.74 0.25 -9.62
CA THR A 128 14.88 0.09 -8.72
C THR A 128 15.01 -1.37 -8.30
N PRO A 129 16.19 -1.98 -8.40
CA PRO A 129 16.42 -3.37 -8.00
C PRO A 129 16.13 -3.67 -6.53
#